data_50c1daa9345f456a9c54f72af2d1d617
#
_entry.id   50c1daa9345f456a9c54f72af2d1d617
#
_cell.length_a   1.000
_cell.length_b   1.000
_cell.length_c   1.000
_cell.angle_alpha   90.00
_cell.angle_beta   90.00
_cell.angle_gamma   90.00
#
_symmetry.space_group_name_H-M   'P 1'
#
loop_
_entity.id
_entity.type
_entity.pdbx_description
1 polymer ?
#
loop_
_entity_poly.entity_id
_entity_poly.type
_entity_poly.pdbx_seq_one_letter_code
_entity_poly.pdbx_strand_id
1 'polypeptide(L)'
;RSVSRGLGDVYKRQVRSEAYTRERTFNPNNVAYDESQYPKELDSGIEASGILEVMPDGYGFIRCENYMPGENDVYVAPSQIRRFGLKTGDILKGNKRIKTQQEKFSALLFVKSINGYTVEESAKRMAFEDMTPIFPDERIKMETPGCSVAMRVMDLVSPVGKGQRGMIVSPPKAGKTTLLKEVAKSILNGNPKMHMLILLIDERPEEVTDIKEAIHGDNVEVIYSTFDELPEHHKRVSEMVIERAKRLVEHKKDVVILLDSITRLTRAYNLVVPPSGRTLSLS
;
A
#
# COMPACT_ATOMS: atom_id res chain seq x y z
N ARG A 1 15.63 -40.19 -19.25
CA ARG A 1 15.69 -39.93 -17.76
C ARG A 1 16.81 -38.94 -17.49
N SER A 2 16.51 -37.67 -17.26
CA SER A 2 17.27 -36.74 -16.38
C SER A 2 17.09 -35.26 -16.77
N VAL A 3 15.90 -34.68 -16.60
CA VAL A 3 15.74 -33.19 -16.70
C VAL A 3 14.82 -32.62 -15.61
N SER A 4 14.36 -33.40 -14.64
CA SER A 4 13.40 -32.91 -13.64
C SER A 4 13.97 -32.72 -12.21
N ARG A 5 15.30 -32.85 -11.99
CA ARG A 5 15.89 -32.67 -10.66
C ARG A 5 16.51 -31.31 -10.36
N GLY A 6 16.66 -30.42 -11.36
CA GLY A 6 17.40 -29.16 -11.17
C GLY A 6 16.60 -27.97 -10.64
N LEU A 7 15.30 -27.89 -10.89
CA LEU A 7 14.47 -26.71 -10.53
C LEU A 7 13.94 -26.75 -9.09
N GLY A 8 13.69 -27.92 -8.53
CA GLY A 8 13.22 -28.08 -7.15
C GLY A 8 14.26 -27.73 -6.08
N ASP A 9 15.53 -27.96 -6.38
CA ASP A 9 16.63 -27.73 -5.41
C ASP A 9 17.10 -26.27 -5.37
N VAL A 10 16.96 -25.54 -6.49
CA VAL A 10 17.25 -24.10 -6.54
C VAL A 10 16.18 -23.31 -5.77
N TYR A 11 14.91 -23.67 -5.90
CA TYR A 11 13.81 -23.05 -5.15
C TYR A 11 13.92 -23.33 -3.64
N LYS A 12 14.25 -24.55 -3.25
CA LYS A 12 14.48 -24.89 -1.83
C LYS A 12 15.71 -24.22 -1.23
N ARG A 13 16.76 -23.96 -2.01
CA ARG A 13 17.94 -23.21 -1.54
C ARG A 13 17.65 -21.70 -1.39
N GLN A 14 16.90 -21.09 -2.29
CA GLN A 14 16.51 -19.69 -2.17
C GLN A 14 15.60 -19.45 -0.96
N VAL A 15 14.57 -20.26 -0.78
CA VAL A 15 13.66 -20.16 0.39
C VAL A 15 14.41 -20.41 1.70
N ARG A 16 15.40 -21.32 1.73
CA ARG A 16 16.23 -21.56 2.92
C ARG A 16 17.21 -20.42 3.22
N SER A 17 17.76 -19.75 2.21
CA SER A 17 18.68 -18.61 2.43
C SER A 17 17.93 -17.37 2.89
N GLU A 18 16.73 -17.10 2.39
CA GLU A 18 15.89 -15.97 2.83
C GLU A 18 15.31 -16.18 4.23
N ALA A 19 14.89 -17.38 4.58
CA ALA A 19 14.48 -17.72 5.94
C ALA A 19 15.63 -17.60 6.96
N TYR A 20 16.85 -18.02 6.59
CA TYR A 20 18.00 -17.96 7.48
C TYR A 20 18.52 -16.53 7.70
N THR A 21 18.27 -15.60 6.77
CA THR A 21 18.63 -14.19 6.92
C THR A 21 17.58 -13.41 7.73
N ARG A 22 16.31 -13.83 7.73
CA ARG A 22 15.22 -13.19 8.50
C ARG A 22 15.30 -13.46 10.00
N GLU A 23 15.71 -14.64 10.45
CA GLU A 23 15.74 -15.00 11.88
C GLU A 23 16.77 -14.25 12.72
N ARG A 24 17.79 -13.61 12.12
CA ARG A 24 18.90 -12.98 12.87
C ARG A 24 18.77 -11.48 13.16
N THR A 25 17.74 -10.78 12.68
CA THR A 25 17.74 -9.31 12.68
C THR A 25 16.63 -8.63 13.46
N PHE A 26 15.55 -9.31 13.83
CA PHE A 26 14.45 -8.71 14.57
C PHE A 26 14.22 -9.42 15.90
N ASN A 27 14.39 -8.70 17.01
CA ASN A 27 14.04 -9.19 18.35
C ASN A 27 12.91 -8.33 18.91
N PRO A 28 11.66 -8.83 18.95
CA PRO A 28 10.51 -8.09 19.40
C PRO A 28 10.59 -7.63 20.88
N ASN A 29 11.48 -8.25 21.67
CA ASN A 29 11.67 -7.89 23.07
C ASN A 29 12.62 -6.69 23.29
N ASN A 30 13.26 -6.18 22.25
CA ASN A 30 14.21 -5.05 22.32
C ASN A 30 13.68 -3.80 21.60
N VAL A 31 12.37 -3.63 21.56
CA VAL A 31 11.68 -2.59 20.77
C VAL A 31 11.20 -1.43 21.68
N ALA A 32 11.49 -1.46 22.97
CA ALA A 32 11.08 -0.40 23.87
C ALA A 32 11.57 0.97 23.36
N TYR A 33 10.63 1.85 23.10
CA TYR A 33 10.87 3.22 22.69
C TYR A 33 11.10 4.06 23.94
N ASP A 34 12.29 4.65 24.05
CA ASP A 34 12.62 5.60 25.09
C ASP A 34 13.11 6.91 24.46
N GLU A 35 12.28 7.92 24.53
CA GLU A 35 12.54 9.26 24.00
C GLU A 35 13.78 9.89 24.63
N SER A 36 14.11 9.51 25.88
CA SER A 36 15.27 10.01 26.62
C SER A 36 16.62 9.57 26.04
N GLN A 37 16.63 8.52 25.20
CA GLN A 37 17.86 7.99 24.56
C GLN A 37 18.35 8.86 23.39
N TYR A 38 17.52 9.81 22.93
CA TYR A 38 17.89 10.67 21.79
C TYR A 38 18.33 12.04 22.30
N PRO A 39 19.49 12.56 21.83
CA PRO A 39 19.94 13.90 22.22
C PRO A 39 18.93 14.94 21.76
N LYS A 40 18.39 15.69 22.72
CA LYS A 40 17.42 16.77 22.43
C LYS A 40 17.99 17.84 21.51
N GLU A 41 19.32 18.00 21.51
CA GLU A 41 20.05 18.92 20.65
C GLU A 41 19.95 18.56 19.15
N LEU A 42 19.65 17.31 18.82
CA LEU A 42 19.48 16.85 17.44
C LEU A 42 18.04 16.91 16.95
N ASP A 43 17.07 17.14 17.84
CA ASP A 43 15.66 17.20 17.47
C ASP A 43 15.35 18.57 16.86
N SER A 44 14.83 18.57 15.65
CA SER A 44 14.37 19.80 14.98
C SER A 44 13.00 20.28 15.49
N GLY A 45 12.28 19.49 16.29
CA GLY A 45 10.90 19.74 16.69
C GLY A 45 9.87 19.59 15.55
N ILE A 46 10.31 19.22 14.35
CA ILE A 46 9.44 19.07 13.18
C ILE A 46 9.04 17.61 13.05
N GLU A 47 7.74 17.34 13.02
CA GLU A 47 7.20 16.00 12.82
C GLU A 47 7.31 15.59 11.35
N ALA A 48 7.71 14.33 11.12
CA ALA A 48 7.61 13.64 9.84
C ALA A 48 6.41 12.69 9.89
N SER A 49 5.60 12.71 8.84
CA SER A 49 4.50 11.75 8.66
C SER A 49 4.38 11.37 7.20
N GLY A 50 4.29 10.08 6.92
CA GLY A 50 4.15 9.57 5.56
C GLY A 50 4.37 8.08 5.45
N ILE A 51 4.29 7.58 4.22
CA ILE A 51 4.46 6.15 3.93
C ILE A 51 5.94 5.80 3.74
N LEU A 52 6.39 4.73 4.39
CA LEU A 52 7.74 4.23 4.23
C LEU A 52 7.90 3.44 2.92
N GLU A 53 8.93 3.76 2.18
CA GLU A 53 9.47 2.95 1.09
C GLU A 53 10.88 2.49 1.45
N VAL A 54 11.07 1.19 1.58
CA VAL A 54 12.39 0.58 1.85
C VAL A 54 13.07 0.27 0.53
N MET A 55 14.29 0.77 0.39
CA MET A 55 15.11 0.56 -0.79
C MET A 55 15.88 -0.78 -0.72
N PRO A 56 16.31 -1.35 -1.87
CA PRO A 56 17.04 -2.62 -1.91
C PRO A 56 18.29 -2.66 -1.01
N ASP A 57 18.95 -1.50 -0.84
CA ASP A 57 20.15 -1.36 0.00
C ASP A 57 19.85 -1.33 1.51
N GLY A 58 18.56 -1.45 1.89
CA GLY A 58 18.13 -1.56 3.28
C GLY A 58 17.89 -0.26 4.02
N TYR A 59 18.13 0.92 3.43
CA TYR A 59 17.64 2.19 3.93
C TYR A 59 16.24 2.49 3.38
N GLY A 60 15.59 3.55 3.85
CA GLY A 60 14.27 3.90 3.34
C GLY A 60 14.03 5.39 3.31
N PHE A 61 12.88 5.76 2.73
CA PHE A 61 12.35 7.13 2.75
C PHE A 61 10.89 7.12 3.21
N ILE A 62 10.55 8.07 4.06
CA ILE A 62 9.16 8.44 4.29
C ILE A 62 8.73 9.32 3.13
N ARG A 63 7.80 8.83 2.30
CA ARG A 63 7.18 9.59 1.21
C ARG A 63 6.05 10.42 1.78
N CYS A 64 6.17 11.73 1.70
CA CYS A 64 5.23 12.63 2.34
C CYS A 64 3.99 12.91 1.48
N GLU A 65 4.08 12.72 0.15
CA GLU A 65 3.03 13.10 -0.78
C GLU A 65 2.71 11.95 -1.75
N ASN A 66 1.44 11.62 -1.88
CA ASN A 66 0.87 10.71 -2.88
C ASN A 66 1.69 9.42 -3.12
N TYR A 67 2.37 8.90 -2.10
CA TYR A 67 3.20 7.69 -2.14
C TYR A 67 4.40 7.74 -3.12
N MET A 68 4.72 8.92 -3.62
CA MET A 68 5.77 9.13 -4.61
C MET A 68 6.98 9.89 -4.03
N PRO A 69 8.17 9.72 -4.63
CA PRO A 69 9.34 10.51 -4.26
C PRO A 69 9.10 12.01 -4.39
N GLY A 70 9.49 12.76 -3.36
CA GLY A 70 9.36 14.21 -3.31
C GLY A 70 10.53 14.90 -2.61
N GLU A 71 10.55 16.21 -2.65
CA GLU A 71 11.61 17.01 -2.02
C GLU A 71 11.53 16.99 -0.49
N ASN A 72 10.33 16.77 0.05
CA ASN A 72 10.06 16.72 1.50
C ASN A 72 10.29 15.36 2.13
N ASP A 73 10.77 14.39 1.36
CA ASP A 73 11.02 13.03 1.83
C ASP A 73 12.02 13.00 2.98
N VAL A 74 11.82 12.05 3.89
CA VAL A 74 12.64 11.91 5.09
C VAL A 74 13.37 10.58 5.05
N TYR A 75 14.69 10.64 5.15
CA TYR A 75 15.56 9.47 5.16
C TYR A 75 15.38 8.65 6.44
N VAL A 76 15.26 7.34 6.31
CA VAL A 76 15.17 6.37 7.41
C VAL A 76 16.38 5.45 7.37
N ALA A 77 17.12 5.41 8.47
CA ALA A 77 18.35 4.62 8.55
C ALA A 77 18.08 3.11 8.58
N PRO A 78 18.98 2.27 8.01
CA PRO A 78 18.86 0.81 8.04
C PRO A 78 18.75 0.25 9.46
N SER A 79 19.42 0.88 10.42
CA SER A 79 19.35 0.49 11.84
C SER A 79 17.95 0.62 12.43
N GLN A 80 17.22 1.69 12.07
CA GLN A 80 15.83 1.90 12.50
C GLN A 80 14.89 0.90 11.82
N ILE A 81 15.06 0.66 10.52
CA ILE A 81 14.27 -0.32 9.77
C ILE A 81 14.40 -1.70 10.39
N ARG A 82 15.62 -2.15 10.68
CA ARG A 82 15.87 -3.44 11.32
C ARG A 82 15.38 -3.50 12.76
N ARG A 83 15.65 -2.44 13.56
CA ARG A 83 15.28 -2.39 14.98
C ARG A 83 13.78 -2.50 15.19
N PHE A 84 12.98 -1.83 14.36
CA PHE A 84 11.53 -1.75 14.51
C PHE A 84 10.76 -2.68 13.57
N GLY A 85 11.45 -3.50 12.77
CA GLY A 85 10.82 -4.39 11.79
C GLY A 85 9.95 -3.64 10.76
N LEU A 86 10.41 -2.45 10.35
CA LEU A 86 9.68 -1.61 9.42
C LEU A 86 9.67 -2.22 8.02
N LYS A 87 8.55 -2.07 7.34
CA LYS A 87 8.35 -2.58 5.98
C LYS A 87 7.82 -1.48 5.07
N THR A 88 8.06 -1.63 3.77
CA THR A 88 7.39 -0.79 2.76
C THR A 88 5.88 -0.80 2.97
N GLY A 89 5.24 0.35 2.90
CA GLY A 89 3.80 0.50 3.13
C GLY A 89 3.42 0.87 4.57
N ASP A 90 4.36 0.88 5.52
CA ASP A 90 4.10 1.40 6.87
C ASP A 90 3.95 2.93 6.85
N ILE A 91 2.92 3.46 7.49
CA ILE A 91 2.82 4.89 7.80
C ILE A 91 3.61 5.16 9.07
N LEU A 92 4.64 5.97 8.95
CA LEU A 92 5.49 6.36 10.08
C LEU A 92 5.17 7.78 10.53
N LYS A 93 5.15 7.98 11.84
CA LYS A 93 5.21 9.31 12.46
C LYS A 93 6.41 9.37 13.39
N GLY A 94 7.12 10.48 13.36
CA GLY A 94 8.30 10.68 14.19
C GLY A 94 8.89 12.07 14.02
N ASN A 95 9.98 12.39 14.72
CA ASN A 95 10.63 13.69 14.60
C ASN A 95 11.79 13.64 13.60
N LYS A 96 11.95 14.74 12.86
CA LYS A 96 13.10 14.94 11.97
C LYS A 96 14.32 15.37 12.79
N ARG A 97 15.50 14.87 12.39
CA ARG A 97 16.77 15.39 12.89
C ARG A 97 17.05 16.77 12.27
N ILE A 98 17.73 17.64 12.99
CA ILE A 98 18.27 18.89 12.43
C ILE A 98 19.15 18.55 11.24
N LYS A 99 18.82 19.15 10.07
CA LYS A 99 19.50 18.91 8.81
C LYS A 99 20.84 19.65 8.78
N THR A 100 21.91 18.96 8.40
CA THR A 100 23.20 19.59 8.12
C THR A 100 23.22 20.17 6.70
N GLN A 101 24.10 21.16 6.46
CA GLN A 101 24.17 21.85 5.14
C GLN A 101 24.52 20.93 3.98
N GLN A 102 25.14 19.78 4.24
CA GLN A 102 25.57 18.83 3.22
C GLN A 102 24.52 17.75 2.89
N GLU A 103 23.45 17.63 3.69
CA GLU A 103 22.43 16.60 3.50
C GLU A 103 21.35 17.08 2.53
N LYS A 104 21.02 16.25 1.52
CA LYS A 104 19.93 16.53 0.58
C LYS A 104 18.57 16.40 1.26
N PHE A 105 18.35 15.34 2.05
CA PHE A 105 17.10 15.05 2.76
C PHE A 105 17.28 15.16 4.28
N SER A 106 16.21 15.53 4.98
CA SER A 106 16.18 15.41 6.44
C SER A 106 16.17 13.93 6.82
N ALA A 107 16.78 13.58 7.96
CA ALA A 107 16.76 12.23 8.49
C ALA A 107 15.74 12.08 9.61
N LEU A 108 15.13 10.92 9.74
CA LEU A 108 14.28 10.57 10.86
C LEU A 108 15.15 10.40 12.11
N LEU A 109 14.85 11.15 13.16
CA LEU A 109 15.56 11.03 14.45
C LEU A 109 15.05 9.82 15.22
N PHE A 110 13.74 9.72 15.39
CA PHE A 110 13.07 8.60 16.05
C PHE A 110 11.65 8.38 15.55
N VAL A 111 11.14 7.17 15.75
CA VAL A 111 9.79 6.75 15.38
C VAL A 111 8.87 6.89 16.59
N LYS A 112 7.77 7.63 16.47
CA LYS A 112 6.71 7.77 17.50
C LYS A 112 5.65 6.71 17.35
N SER A 113 5.18 6.49 16.13
CA SER A 113 4.15 5.50 15.84
C SER A 113 4.32 4.87 14.46
N ILE A 114 3.79 3.66 14.32
CA ILE A 114 3.77 2.88 13.09
C ILE A 114 2.30 2.52 12.82
N ASN A 115 1.76 2.98 11.68
CA ASN A 115 0.35 2.78 11.31
C ASN A 115 -0.68 3.26 12.36
N GLY A 116 -0.32 4.26 13.18
CA GLY A 116 -1.14 4.77 14.25
C GLY A 116 -1.08 3.98 15.57
N TYR A 117 -0.27 2.92 15.63
CA TYR A 117 -0.02 2.12 16.82
C TYR A 117 1.33 2.47 17.46
N THR A 118 1.50 2.11 18.72
CA THR A 118 2.82 2.18 19.36
C THR A 118 3.81 1.24 18.68
N VAL A 119 5.09 1.50 18.87
CA VAL A 119 6.16 0.67 18.28
C VAL A 119 6.07 -0.77 18.80
N GLU A 120 5.77 -0.96 20.09
CA GLU A 120 5.63 -2.27 20.74
C GLU A 120 4.42 -3.05 20.25
N GLU A 121 3.31 -2.38 20.01
CA GLU A 121 2.09 -3.02 19.46
C GLU A 121 2.32 -3.41 18.01
N SER A 122 2.94 -2.56 17.23
CA SER A 122 3.24 -2.82 15.82
C SER A 122 4.25 -3.95 15.64
N ALA A 123 5.17 -4.13 16.58
CA ALA A 123 6.15 -5.22 16.56
C ALA A 123 5.53 -6.62 16.69
N LYS A 124 4.35 -6.73 17.31
CA LYS A 124 3.63 -8.00 17.53
C LYS A 124 2.76 -8.43 16.35
N ARG A 125 2.69 -7.62 15.29
CA ARG A 125 1.86 -7.94 14.11
C ARG A 125 2.37 -9.17 13.39
N MET A 126 1.44 -10.02 12.93
CA MET A 126 1.75 -11.15 12.05
C MET A 126 2.09 -10.62 10.65
N ALA A 127 3.14 -11.15 10.02
CA ALA A 127 3.46 -10.78 8.65
C ALA A 127 2.37 -11.26 7.68
N PHE A 128 2.07 -10.46 6.66
CA PHE A 128 1.04 -10.81 5.67
C PHE A 128 1.32 -12.14 4.98
N GLU A 129 2.58 -12.42 4.73
CA GLU A 129 3.06 -13.64 4.07
C GLU A 129 2.83 -14.91 4.90
N ASP A 130 2.66 -14.77 6.22
CA ASP A 130 2.41 -15.88 7.16
C ASP A 130 0.90 -16.10 7.41
N MET A 131 0.04 -15.25 6.84
CA MET A 131 -1.41 -15.37 6.99
C MET A 131 -1.99 -16.45 6.07
N THR A 132 -2.98 -17.18 6.57
CA THR A 132 -3.69 -18.18 5.77
C THR A 132 -4.77 -17.51 4.92
N PRO A 133 -4.73 -17.62 3.57
CA PRO A 133 -5.81 -17.15 2.72
C PRO A 133 -7.07 -18.00 2.92
N ILE A 134 -8.21 -17.32 3.03
CA ILE A 134 -9.53 -17.96 3.17
C ILE A 134 -10.44 -17.56 2.01
N PHE A 135 -11.44 -18.39 1.73
CA PHE A 135 -12.49 -18.00 0.78
C PHE A 135 -13.35 -16.87 1.35
N PRO A 136 -13.89 -15.97 0.49
CA PRO A 136 -14.82 -14.93 0.93
C PRO A 136 -16.11 -15.56 1.51
N ASP A 137 -16.29 -15.49 2.81
CA ASP A 137 -17.44 -15.99 3.54
C ASP A 137 -18.28 -14.88 4.21
N GLU A 138 -17.72 -13.66 4.30
CA GLU A 138 -18.39 -12.49 4.85
C GLU A 138 -18.75 -11.49 3.74
N ARG A 139 -20.06 -11.28 3.53
CA ARG A 139 -20.59 -10.38 2.50
C ARG A 139 -20.41 -8.90 2.87
N ILE A 140 -19.97 -8.10 1.92
CA ILE A 140 -20.00 -6.63 1.99
C ILE A 140 -21.35 -6.17 1.43
N LYS A 141 -22.22 -5.68 2.29
CA LYS A 141 -23.57 -5.24 1.89
C LYS A 141 -23.51 -3.90 1.16
N MET A 142 -23.95 -3.89 -0.11
CA MET A 142 -24.01 -2.67 -0.94
C MET A 142 -25.32 -1.93 -0.79
N GLU A 143 -26.41 -2.65 -0.49
CA GLU A 143 -27.71 -2.03 -0.24
C GLU A 143 -27.74 -1.36 1.13
N THR A 144 -27.62 -0.04 1.15
CA THR A 144 -27.68 0.81 2.33
C THR A 144 -28.84 1.81 2.20
N PRO A 145 -29.37 2.37 3.31
CA PRO A 145 -30.40 3.39 3.23
C PRO A 145 -29.98 4.56 2.32
N GLY A 146 -30.83 4.89 1.33
CA GLY A 146 -30.56 5.95 0.36
C GLY A 146 -29.62 5.56 -0.80
N CYS A 147 -29.24 4.29 -0.93
CA CYS A 147 -28.43 3.84 -2.07
C CYS A 147 -29.23 3.89 -3.39
N SER A 148 -28.50 3.94 -4.50
CA SER A 148 -29.10 3.90 -5.85
C SER A 148 -29.67 2.51 -6.19
N VAL A 149 -30.50 2.47 -7.23
CA VAL A 149 -31.00 1.21 -7.79
C VAL A 149 -29.84 0.32 -8.26
N ALA A 150 -28.76 0.93 -8.79
CA ALA A 150 -27.58 0.20 -9.24
C ALA A 150 -26.94 -0.60 -8.10
N MET A 151 -26.83 -0.04 -6.90
CA MET A 151 -26.29 -0.73 -5.73
C MET A 151 -27.17 -1.89 -5.27
N ARG A 152 -28.49 -1.72 -5.34
CA ARG A 152 -29.44 -2.80 -5.03
C ARG A 152 -29.33 -3.96 -6.03
N VAL A 153 -29.25 -3.63 -7.33
CA VAL A 153 -29.04 -4.63 -8.39
C VAL A 153 -27.73 -5.36 -8.21
N MET A 154 -26.66 -4.61 -7.95
CA MET A 154 -25.32 -5.19 -7.72
C MET A 154 -25.32 -6.13 -6.50
N ASP A 155 -25.93 -5.72 -5.41
CA ASP A 155 -25.99 -6.51 -4.19
C ASP A 155 -26.80 -7.81 -4.35
N LEU A 156 -27.81 -7.80 -5.24
CA LEU A 156 -28.64 -8.96 -5.53
C LEU A 156 -28.00 -9.92 -6.54
N VAL A 157 -27.41 -9.38 -7.62
CA VAL A 157 -26.95 -10.17 -8.79
C VAL A 157 -25.46 -10.53 -8.70
N SER A 158 -24.67 -9.65 -8.11
CA SER A 158 -23.21 -9.78 -8.00
C SER A 158 -22.73 -9.42 -6.58
N PRO A 159 -23.13 -10.15 -5.55
CA PRO A 159 -22.71 -9.88 -4.18
C PRO A 159 -21.18 -9.95 -4.06
N VAL A 160 -20.60 -9.05 -3.27
CA VAL A 160 -19.16 -8.96 -3.03
C VAL A 160 -18.87 -9.36 -1.58
N GLY A 161 -17.89 -10.24 -1.39
CA GLY A 161 -17.43 -10.65 -0.06
C GLY A 161 -16.04 -10.07 0.27
N LYS A 162 -15.70 -10.06 1.56
CA LYS A 162 -14.34 -9.70 2.03
C LYS A 162 -13.33 -10.70 1.46
N GLY A 163 -12.24 -10.19 0.86
CA GLY A 163 -11.24 -11.01 0.17
C GLY A 163 -11.58 -11.33 -1.29
N GLN A 164 -12.75 -10.93 -1.80
CA GLN A 164 -13.12 -11.14 -3.19
C GLN A 164 -12.46 -10.12 -4.12
N ARG A 165 -12.15 -10.58 -5.34
CA ARG A 165 -11.74 -9.73 -6.47
C ARG A 165 -12.89 -9.61 -7.44
N GLY A 166 -13.40 -8.38 -7.62
CA GLY A 166 -14.47 -8.05 -8.56
C GLY A 166 -13.93 -7.21 -9.73
N MET A 167 -14.54 -7.33 -10.90
CA MET A 167 -14.23 -6.53 -12.06
C MET A 167 -15.49 -5.91 -12.64
N ILE A 168 -15.44 -4.57 -12.84
CA ILE A 168 -16.49 -3.84 -13.55
C ILE A 168 -16.06 -3.68 -15.00
N VAL A 169 -16.77 -4.35 -15.91
CA VAL A 169 -16.52 -4.29 -17.35
C VAL A 169 -17.64 -3.48 -18.00
N SER A 170 -17.28 -2.44 -18.73
CA SER A 170 -18.24 -1.59 -19.43
C SER A 170 -17.62 -0.97 -20.68
N PRO A 171 -18.45 -0.63 -21.70
CA PRO A 171 -17.99 0.19 -22.81
C PRO A 171 -17.50 1.57 -22.33
N PRO A 172 -16.72 2.29 -23.15
CA PRO A 172 -16.37 3.68 -22.85
C PRO A 172 -17.62 4.54 -22.65
N LYS A 173 -17.54 5.51 -21.73
CA LYS A 173 -18.64 6.47 -21.42
C LYS A 173 -19.93 5.84 -20.89
N ALA A 174 -19.89 4.62 -20.37
CA ALA A 174 -21.08 3.92 -19.81
C ALA A 174 -21.29 4.16 -18.31
N GLY A 175 -20.60 5.13 -17.70
CA GLY A 175 -20.76 5.47 -16.28
C GLY A 175 -19.96 4.61 -15.30
N LYS A 176 -18.86 3.98 -15.73
CA LYS A 176 -17.99 3.16 -14.86
C LYS A 176 -17.53 3.92 -13.61
N THR A 177 -16.98 5.11 -13.76
CA THR A 177 -16.50 5.95 -12.66
C THR A 177 -17.64 6.36 -11.72
N THR A 178 -18.84 6.64 -12.24
CA THR A 178 -20.03 6.92 -11.42
C THR A 178 -20.39 5.70 -10.58
N LEU A 179 -20.44 4.51 -11.21
CA LEU A 179 -20.71 3.27 -10.49
C LEU A 179 -19.66 2.99 -9.41
N LEU A 180 -18.37 3.23 -9.70
CA LEU A 180 -17.29 3.07 -8.74
C LEU A 180 -17.46 3.99 -7.52
N LYS A 181 -17.86 5.25 -7.74
CA LYS A 181 -18.16 6.19 -6.65
C LYS A 181 -19.35 5.73 -5.79
N GLU A 182 -20.39 5.18 -6.41
CA GLU A 182 -21.54 4.64 -5.68
C GLU A 182 -21.17 3.41 -4.85
N VAL A 183 -20.35 2.52 -5.40
CA VAL A 183 -19.78 1.36 -4.67
C VAL A 183 -18.98 1.85 -3.46
N ALA A 184 -18.09 2.83 -3.65
CA ALA A 184 -17.31 3.41 -2.56
C ALA A 184 -18.19 3.96 -1.44
N LYS A 185 -19.18 4.78 -1.78
CA LYS A 185 -20.13 5.36 -0.82
C LYS A 185 -20.93 4.29 -0.09
N SER A 186 -21.42 3.28 -0.79
CA SER A 186 -22.17 2.18 -0.19
C SER A 186 -21.34 1.36 0.79
N ILE A 187 -20.07 1.07 0.44
CA ILE A 187 -19.15 0.37 1.32
C ILE A 187 -18.89 1.19 2.59
N LEU A 188 -18.56 2.47 2.46
CA LEU A 188 -18.28 3.34 3.60
C LEU A 188 -19.49 3.50 4.52
N ASN A 189 -20.71 3.64 3.95
CA ASN A 189 -21.93 3.76 4.73
C ASN A 189 -22.26 2.46 5.49
N GLY A 190 -22.08 1.31 4.85
CA GLY A 190 -22.32 0.00 5.45
C GLY A 190 -21.23 -0.49 6.38
N ASN A 191 -19.97 -0.04 6.17
CA ASN A 191 -18.79 -0.51 6.87
C ASN A 191 -17.86 0.65 7.25
N PRO A 192 -18.23 1.52 8.20
CA PRO A 192 -17.49 2.76 8.50
C PRO A 192 -16.08 2.54 9.05
N LYS A 193 -15.75 1.31 9.48
CA LYS A 193 -14.41 0.95 9.97
C LYS A 193 -13.49 0.37 8.89
N MET A 194 -14.03 0.10 7.70
CA MET A 194 -13.25 -0.46 6.58
C MET A 194 -12.32 0.61 6.01
N HIS A 195 -11.07 0.25 5.78
CA HIS A 195 -10.12 1.13 5.11
C HIS A 195 -10.30 1.04 3.59
N MET A 196 -10.40 2.18 2.95
CA MET A 196 -10.59 2.28 1.50
C MET A 196 -9.38 2.95 0.86
N LEU A 197 -8.73 2.22 -0.04
CA LEU A 197 -7.66 2.72 -0.89
C LEU A 197 -8.21 2.89 -2.30
N ILE A 198 -8.27 4.12 -2.81
CA ILE A 198 -8.71 4.41 -4.17
C ILE A 198 -7.48 4.71 -4.99
N LEU A 199 -7.20 3.85 -5.98
CA LEU A 199 -6.04 3.96 -6.86
C LEU A 199 -6.49 4.37 -8.26
N LEU A 200 -6.09 5.58 -8.66
CA LEU A 200 -6.38 6.16 -9.96
C LEU A 200 -5.12 6.16 -10.81
N ILE A 201 -5.13 5.43 -11.93
CA ILE A 201 -3.98 5.29 -12.80
C ILE A 201 -4.23 5.92 -14.16
N ASP A 202 -3.33 6.83 -14.57
CA ASP A 202 -3.38 7.51 -15.86
C ASP A 202 -4.72 8.29 -16.03
N GLU A 203 -5.22 8.86 -14.91
CA GLU A 203 -6.45 9.65 -14.89
C GLU A 203 -6.16 11.14 -15.03
N ARG A 204 -7.19 11.91 -15.39
CA ARG A 204 -7.08 13.35 -15.52
C ARG A 204 -7.15 14.03 -14.15
N PRO A 205 -6.41 15.14 -13.93
CA PRO A 205 -6.43 15.85 -12.64
C PRO A 205 -7.85 16.26 -12.16
N GLU A 206 -8.71 16.64 -13.09
CA GLU A 206 -10.10 16.98 -12.78
C GLU A 206 -10.92 15.77 -12.29
N GLU A 207 -10.68 14.57 -12.83
CA GLU A 207 -11.33 13.32 -12.38
C GLU A 207 -10.82 12.90 -11.00
N VAL A 208 -9.54 13.12 -10.73
CA VAL A 208 -8.92 12.90 -9.41
C VAL A 208 -9.56 13.80 -8.37
N THR A 209 -9.71 15.10 -8.69
CA THR A 209 -10.34 16.08 -7.79
C THR A 209 -11.78 15.71 -7.49
N ASP A 210 -12.56 15.37 -8.52
CA ASP A 210 -13.96 14.98 -8.40
C ASP A 210 -14.14 13.72 -7.50
N ILE A 211 -13.21 12.76 -7.55
CA ILE A 211 -13.25 11.58 -6.67
C ILE A 211 -12.87 11.95 -5.24
N LYS A 212 -11.86 12.79 -5.04
CA LYS A 212 -11.45 13.27 -3.71
C LYS A 212 -12.56 14.05 -3.00
N GLU A 213 -13.29 14.87 -3.73
CA GLU A 213 -14.42 15.63 -3.19
C GLU A 213 -15.64 14.73 -2.91
N ALA A 214 -15.89 13.75 -3.79
CA ALA A 214 -17.04 12.86 -3.67
C ALA A 214 -16.90 11.79 -2.59
N ILE A 215 -15.67 11.38 -2.28
CA ILE A 215 -15.36 10.25 -1.39
C ILE A 215 -14.26 10.68 -0.43
N HIS A 216 -14.63 10.94 0.82
CA HIS A 216 -13.72 11.36 1.88
C HIS A 216 -14.09 10.69 3.20
N GLY A 217 -13.11 10.58 4.11
CA GLY A 217 -13.28 9.99 5.45
C GLY A 217 -11.91 9.66 6.05
N ASP A 218 -11.88 9.44 7.36
CA ASP A 218 -10.64 9.18 8.11
C ASP A 218 -9.93 7.88 7.67
N ASN A 219 -10.70 6.94 7.12
CA ASN A 219 -10.20 5.66 6.62
C ASN A 219 -10.12 5.60 5.08
N VAL A 220 -10.14 6.74 4.40
CA VAL A 220 -10.10 6.81 2.93
C VAL A 220 -8.78 7.44 2.49
N GLU A 221 -8.06 6.74 1.64
CA GLU A 221 -6.84 7.24 1.01
C GLU A 221 -7.05 7.23 -0.51
N VAL A 222 -6.93 8.39 -1.16
CA VAL A 222 -7.00 8.52 -2.63
C VAL A 222 -5.61 8.75 -3.16
N ILE A 223 -5.09 7.74 -3.83
CA ILE A 223 -3.75 7.70 -4.41
C ILE A 223 -3.90 7.70 -5.93
N TYR A 224 -3.08 8.48 -6.61
CA TYR A 224 -3.24 8.66 -8.04
C TYR A 224 -1.90 8.84 -8.76
N SER A 225 -1.94 8.59 -10.05
CA SER A 225 -0.89 8.92 -11.00
C SER A 225 -1.57 9.45 -12.25
N THR A 226 -1.25 10.67 -12.65
CA THR A 226 -1.91 11.40 -13.74
C THR A 226 -1.36 11.01 -15.11
N PHE A 227 -2.10 11.32 -16.18
CA PHE A 227 -1.80 10.89 -17.55
C PHE A 227 -0.47 11.45 -18.11
N ASP A 228 0.07 12.49 -17.52
CA ASP A 228 1.34 13.13 -17.87
C ASP A 228 2.55 12.48 -17.18
N GLU A 229 2.33 11.53 -16.28
CA GLU A 229 3.41 10.83 -15.59
C GLU A 229 3.95 9.63 -16.39
N LEU A 230 5.16 9.21 -16.06
CA LEU A 230 5.82 8.08 -16.72
C LEU A 230 5.19 6.72 -16.32
N PRO A 231 5.23 5.70 -17.19
CA PRO A 231 4.72 4.37 -16.89
C PRO A 231 5.33 3.73 -15.62
N GLU A 232 6.60 4.04 -15.33
CA GLU A 232 7.29 3.59 -14.11
C GLU A 232 6.63 4.14 -12.84
N HIS A 233 6.10 5.37 -12.90
CA HIS A 233 5.37 5.98 -11.80
C HIS A 233 4.05 5.26 -11.55
N HIS A 234 3.27 4.94 -12.59
CA HIS A 234 2.03 4.17 -12.49
C HIS A 234 2.27 2.81 -11.84
N LYS A 235 3.33 2.11 -12.25
CA LYS A 235 3.74 0.84 -11.66
C LYS A 235 4.08 1.02 -10.18
N ARG A 236 4.97 1.96 -9.84
CA ARG A 236 5.46 2.20 -8.48
C ARG A 236 4.33 2.54 -7.51
N VAL A 237 3.43 3.45 -7.89
CA VAL A 237 2.28 3.82 -7.06
C VAL A 237 1.40 2.61 -6.78
N SER A 238 1.15 1.76 -7.80
CA SER A 238 0.33 0.56 -7.62
C SER A 238 0.98 -0.45 -6.65
N GLU A 239 2.29 -0.63 -6.73
CA GLU A 239 3.05 -1.50 -5.82
C GLU A 239 3.00 -0.95 -4.37
N MET A 240 3.14 0.37 -4.20
CA MET A 240 3.05 1.01 -2.89
C MET A 240 1.67 0.86 -2.26
N VAL A 241 0.58 0.97 -3.05
CA VAL A 241 -0.79 0.76 -2.57
C VAL A 241 -1.00 -0.67 -2.09
N ILE A 242 -0.46 -1.67 -2.80
CA ILE A 242 -0.54 -3.08 -2.38
C ILE A 242 0.25 -3.29 -1.07
N GLU A 243 1.44 -2.74 -0.96
CA GLU A 243 2.22 -2.84 0.28
C GLU A 243 1.50 -2.13 1.45
N ARG A 244 0.86 -0.97 1.21
CA ARG A 244 0.01 -0.29 2.20
C ARG A 244 -1.15 -1.17 2.65
N ALA A 245 -1.86 -1.79 1.72
CA ALA A 245 -2.96 -2.69 2.04
C ALA A 245 -2.51 -3.87 2.91
N LYS A 246 -1.36 -4.48 2.59
CA LYS A 246 -0.78 -5.55 3.42
C LYS A 246 -0.51 -5.08 4.84
N ARG A 247 0.05 -3.88 5.03
CA ARG A 247 0.31 -3.32 6.39
C ARG A 247 -0.98 -3.11 7.17
N LEU A 248 -2.05 -2.66 6.53
CA LEU A 248 -3.37 -2.54 7.17
C LEU A 248 -3.93 -3.89 7.61
N VAL A 249 -3.83 -4.91 6.75
CA VAL A 249 -4.29 -6.29 7.05
C VAL A 249 -3.46 -6.90 8.19
N GLU A 250 -2.14 -6.66 8.26
CA GLU A 250 -1.30 -7.09 9.39
C GLU A 250 -1.80 -6.53 10.74
N HIS A 251 -2.44 -5.35 10.72
CA HIS A 251 -3.11 -4.74 11.88
C HIS A 251 -4.58 -5.14 12.02
N LYS A 252 -5.01 -6.22 11.34
CA LYS A 252 -6.39 -6.77 11.40
C LYS A 252 -7.45 -5.77 10.94
N LYS A 253 -7.11 -4.90 9.98
CA LYS A 253 -8.06 -3.99 9.36
C LYS A 253 -8.66 -4.62 8.12
N ASP A 254 -9.96 -4.44 7.93
CA ASP A 254 -10.61 -4.72 6.67
C ASP A 254 -10.22 -3.66 5.64
N VAL A 255 -9.80 -4.10 4.45
CA VAL A 255 -9.31 -3.20 3.41
C VAL A 255 -10.04 -3.47 2.10
N VAL A 256 -10.47 -2.42 1.44
CA VAL A 256 -10.96 -2.46 0.06
C VAL A 256 -10.08 -1.58 -0.82
N ILE A 257 -9.70 -2.10 -1.98
CA ILE A 257 -8.97 -1.35 -3.00
C ILE A 257 -9.89 -1.17 -4.20
N LEU A 258 -10.14 0.08 -4.57
CA LEU A 258 -10.85 0.44 -5.79
C LEU A 258 -9.84 0.93 -6.82
N LEU A 259 -9.73 0.24 -7.95
CA LEU A 259 -8.76 0.56 -9.01
C LEU A 259 -9.47 1.08 -10.25
N ASP A 260 -9.19 2.29 -10.66
CA ASP A 260 -9.55 2.88 -11.95
C ASP A 260 -8.28 3.31 -12.72
N SER A 261 -7.84 2.62 -13.73
CA SER A 261 -8.35 1.37 -14.24
C SER A 261 -7.25 0.31 -14.47
N ILE A 262 -7.61 -0.95 -14.35
CA ILE A 262 -6.70 -2.07 -14.59
C ILE A 262 -6.16 -2.09 -16.03
N THR A 263 -6.93 -1.60 -17.00
CA THR A 263 -6.50 -1.51 -18.41
C THR A 263 -5.30 -0.58 -18.55
N ARG A 264 -5.33 0.58 -17.90
CA ARG A 264 -4.24 1.56 -17.93
C ARG A 264 -3.03 1.08 -17.15
N LEU A 265 -3.23 0.45 -16.01
CA LEU A 265 -2.17 -0.19 -15.25
C LEU A 265 -1.46 -1.27 -16.05
N THR A 266 -2.21 -2.13 -16.75
CA THR A 266 -1.64 -3.18 -17.60
C THR A 266 -0.80 -2.60 -18.75
N ARG A 267 -1.23 -1.49 -19.34
CA ARG A 267 -0.40 -0.78 -20.35
C ARG A 267 0.93 -0.32 -19.75
N ALA A 268 0.90 0.30 -18.58
CA ALA A 268 2.12 0.75 -17.89
C ALA A 268 3.08 -0.42 -17.64
N TYR A 269 2.58 -1.53 -17.13
CA TYR A 269 3.40 -2.73 -16.92
C TYR A 269 4.00 -3.27 -18.23
N ASN A 270 3.22 -3.31 -19.30
CA ASN A 270 3.71 -3.77 -20.61
C ASN A 270 4.82 -2.89 -21.19
N LEU A 271 4.85 -1.60 -20.84
CA LEU A 271 5.90 -0.68 -21.28
C LEU A 271 7.18 -0.79 -20.43
N VAL A 272 7.05 -1.13 -19.15
CA VAL A 272 8.16 -1.13 -18.19
C VAL A 272 8.82 -2.48 -18.04
N VAL A 273 8.03 -3.57 -18.10
CA VAL A 273 8.56 -4.93 -17.89
C VAL A 273 9.22 -5.44 -19.16
N PRO A 274 10.45 -5.98 -19.09
CA PRO A 274 11.11 -6.57 -20.24
C PRO A 274 10.26 -7.67 -20.89
N PRO A 275 10.17 -7.72 -22.22
CA PRO A 275 9.36 -8.73 -22.92
C PRO A 275 9.88 -10.13 -22.60
N SER A 276 8.98 -11.04 -22.25
CA SER A 276 9.30 -12.44 -21.93
C SER A 276 9.68 -13.28 -23.15
N GLY A 277 9.70 -12.69 -24.35
CA GLY A 277 9.89 -13.38 -25.63
C GLY A 277 8.68 -14.20 -26.10
N ARG A 278 7.61 -14.27 -25.30
CA ARG A 278 6.32 -14.87 -25.69
C ARG A 278 5.34 -13.74 -25.98
N THR A 279 5.20 -13.37 -27.24
CA THR A 279 4.10 -12.52 -27.68
C THR A 279 2.82 -13.36 -27.71
N LEU A 280 1.79 -12.91 -26.99
CA LEU A 280 0.43 -13.41 -27.26
C LEU A 280 0.11 -12.99 -28.68
N SER A 281 0.03 -13.96 -29.59
CA SER A 281 -0.52 -13.71 -30.96
C SER A 281 -1.94 -13.22 -30.75
N LEU A 282 -2.22 -12.01 -31.18
CA LEU A 282 -3.59 -11.54 -31.39
C LEU A 282 -4.17 -12.38 -32.55
N SER A 283 -4.88 -13.43 -32.21
CA SER A 283 -5.78 -14.12 -33.13
C SER A 283 -7.16 -13.50 -33.02
#